data_a6a37c26d0061db71c30b4e01dd1e1d1
#
_entry.id   a6a37c26d0061db71c30b4e01dd1e1d1
#
_cell.length_a   1.000
_cell.length_b   1.000
_cell.length_c   1.000
_cell.angle_alpha   90.00
_cell.angle_beta   90.00
_cell.angle_gamma   90.00
#
_symmetry.space_group_name_H-M   'P 1'
#
loop_
_entity.id
_entity.type
_entity.pdbx_description
1 polymer ?
#
loop_
_entity_poly.entity_id
_entity_poly.type
_entity_poly.pdbx_seq_one_letter_code
_entity_poly.pdbx_strand_id
1 'polypeptide(L)'
;MVTPQPVVVPPSKAAVFLVATVTPGGEAVVREALEELAGLTRSVAFRAPDEELTCVVGIGAAAWPRLFDGPPPRDLHPFRPLDGPRHRAPATPGDLLFHVRARRTDLCFELSRLIVERLGAAATVVDEVHGFRYFEARDLLGFVDGSESPRGTAAAEAVFVGDEDAEFRGGSYVIVQKYLHDLAAWQSLTVEQQERAVGRTKSTNVEMPDDIKPADSHVALNTIVDDDGAERKIVRENMPFGTIGRGEFGTYFIGYARTPEVTERMLANMFLGDPPGNTDRILDFSTAVTGGLFFVPSADLLDSPPAPPTGAACSAAVPRGGSLGIGGMKGAPAP
;
A
#
# COMPACT_ATOMS: atom_id res chain seq x y z
N MET A 1 -25.52 1.43 -5.76
CA MET A 1 -24.33 2.31 -5.51
C MET A 1 -23.19 1.35 -5.23
N VAL A 2 -22.04 1.47 -5.92
CA VAL A 2 -20.90 0.55 -5.71
C VAL A 2 -20.24 0.86 -4.38
N THR A 3 -19.90 -0.17 -3.61
CA THR A 3 -19.23 -0.07 -2.31
C THR A 3 -17.71 -0.18 -2.51
N PRO A 4 -16.93 0.90 -2.32
CA PRO A 4 -15.47 0.80 -2.40
C PRO A 4 -14.90 0.06 -1.19
N GLN A 5 -13.67 -0.47 -1.31
CA GLN A 5 -12.89 -0.87 -0.16
C GLN A 5 -12.57 0.38 0.72
N PRO A 6 -12.22 0.19 2.01
CA PRO A 6 -11.97 1.30 2.94
C PRO A 6 -10.64 2.02 2.66
N VAL A 7 -10.47 2.56 1.44
CA VAL A 7 -9.28 3.33 1.04
C VAL A 7 -9.26 4.67 1.75
N VAL A 8 -10.39 5.39 1.76
CA VAL A 8 -10.51 6.70 2.42
C VAL A 8 -11.05 6.51 3.84
N VAL A 9 -10.14 6.47 4.81
CA VAL A 9 -10.44 6.36 6.24
C VAL A 9 -9.58 7.35 7.03
N PRO A 10 -9.90 7.62 8.32
CA PRO A 10 -9.03 8.42 9.17
C PRO A 10 -7.63 7.81 9.28
N PRO A 11 -6.56 8.64 9.43
CA PRO A 11 -5.20 8.14 9.59
C PRO A 11 -5.07 7.17 10.76
N SER A 12 -4.51 5.99 10.53
CA SER A 12 -4.32 4.95 11.54
C SER A 12 -3.08 5.21 12.42
N LYS A 13 -2.94 4.44 13.51
CA LYS A 13 -1.76 4.49 14.39
C LYS A 13 -0.76 3.39 14.10
N ALA A 14 -1.21 2.30 13.49
CA ALA A 14 -0.41 1.16 13.11
C ALA A 14 -0.88 0.64 11.76
N ALA A 15 0.05 0.11 10.97
CA ALA A 15 -0.24 -0.62 9.75
C ALA A 15 0.69 -1.81 9.59
N VAL A 16 0.21 -2.82 8.86
CA VAL A 16 1.05 -3.89 8.30
C VAL A 16 0.82 -3.89 6.80
N PHE A 17 1.92 -3.82 6.06
CA PHE A 17 1.95 -3.93 4.61
C PHE A 17 2.52 -5.28 4.26
N LEU A 18 1.76 -6.09 3.52
CA LEU A 18 2.22 -7.37 3.00
C LEU A 18 2.15 -7.34 1.49
N VAL A 19 3.24 -7.69 0.83
CA VAL A 19 3.26 -7.98 -0.60
C VAL A 19 3.52 -9.46 -0.77
N ALA A 20 2.67 -10.14 -1.55
CA ALA A 20 2.79 -11.57 -1.78
C ALA A 20 2.76 -11.90 -3.28
N THR A 21 3.41 -12.99 -3.66
CA THR A 21 3.33 -13.58 -4.99
C THR A 21 2.51 -14.85 -4.96
N VAL A 22 1.63 -15.03 -5.93
CA VAL A 22 0.75 -16.19 -6.06
C VAL A 22 1.54 -17.36 -6.66
N THR A 23 1.59 -18.46 -5.94
CA THR A 23 2.22 -19.70 -6.41
C THR A 23 1.41 -20.27 -7.59
N PRO A 24 2.04 -20.74 -8.67
CA PRO A 24 1.34 -21.42 -9.76
C PRO A 24 0.49 -22.57 -9.24
N GLY A 25 -0.82 -22.57 -9.58
CA GLY A 25 -1.80 -23.51 -9.07
C GLY A 25 -2.46 -23.11 -7.74
N GLY A 26 -2.05 -21.99 -7.14
CA GLY A 26 -2.65 -21.43 -5.91
C GLY A 26 -3.84 -20.50 -6.15
N GLU A 27 -4.17 -20.22 -7.42
CA GLU A 27 -5.15 -19.20 -7.80
C GLU A 27 -6.54 -19.41 -7.18
N ALA A 28 -7.00 -20.65 -7.09
CA ALA A 28 -8.30 -20.96 -6.50
C ALA A 28 -8.36 -20.64 -5.00
N VAL A 29 -7.30 -20.99 -4.26
CA VAL A 29 -7.19 -20.69 -2.81
C VAL A 29 -7.10 -19.18 -2.58
N VAL A 30 -6.35 -18.48 -3.44
CA VAL A 30 -6.25 -17.01 -3.37
C VAL A 30 -7.62 -16.37 -3.60
N ARG A 31 -8.38 -16.80 -4.61
CA ARG A 31 -9.73 -16.29 -4.87
C ARG A 31 -10.66 -16.47 -3.66
N GLU A 32 -10.69 -17.67 -3.06
CA GLU A 32 -11.46 -17.93 -1.85
C GLU A 32 -11.01 -17.01 -0.69
N ALA A 33 -9.71 -16.82 -0.51
CA ALA A 33 -9.19 -15.95 0.52
C ALA A 33 -9.60 -14.48 0.32
N LEU A 34 -9.66 -14.01 -0.93
CA LEU A 34 -10.13 -12.67 -1.29
C LEU A 34 -11.61 -12.48 -0.98
N GLU A 35 -12.46 -13.45 -1.32
CA GLU A 35 -13.90 -13.45 -1.01
C GLU A 35 -14.17 -13.47 0.50
N GLU A 36 -13.36 -14.19 1.28
CA GLU A 36 -13.48 -14.31 2.74
C GLU A 36 -12.88 -13.11 3.51
N LEU A 37 -12.08 -12.25 2.87
CA LEU A 37 -11.29 -11.20 3.52
C LEU A 37 -12.15 -10.26 4.37
N ALA A 38 -13.29 -9.82 3.87
CA ALA A 38 -14.20 -8.94 4.61
C ALA A 38 -14.75 -9.64 5.87
N GLY A 39 -15.06 -10.93 5.79
CA GLY A 39 -15.49 -11.76 6.91
C GLY A 39 -14.41 -11.91 7.96
N LEU A 40 -13.20 -12.21 7.53
CA LEU A 40 -12.02 -12.35 8.38
C LEU A 40 -11.72 -11.04 9.12
N THR A 41 -11.73 -9.91 8.41
CA THR A 41 -11.54 -8.58 9.00
C THR A 41 -12.57 -8.28 10.08
N ARG A 42 -13.87 -8.54 9.80
CA ARG A 42 -14.93 -8.35 10.80
C ARG A 42 -14.76 -9.25 12.02
N SER A 43 -14.30 -10.49 11.85
CA SER A 43 -14.12 -11.43 12.97
C SER A 43 -13.03 -10.97 13.96
N VAL A 44 -11.95 -10.37 13.44
CA VAL A 44 -10.89 -9.78 14.29
C VAL A 44 -11.36 -8.45 14.90
N ALA A 45 -11.98 -7.57 14.10
CA ALA A 45 -12.49 -6.27 14.54
C ALA A 45 -13.56 -6.37 15.64
N PHE A 46 -14.36 -7.44 15.67
CA PHE A 46 -15.41 -7.67 16.67
C PHE A 46 -14.87 -7.62 18.10
N ARG A 47 -13.61 -7.99 18.32
CA ARG A 47 -12.97 -7.98 19.65
C ARG A 47 -12.65 -6.57 20.17
N ALA A 48 -12.54 -5.60 19.28
CA ALA A 48 -12.18 -4.22 19.59
C ALA A 48 -12.74 -3.26 18.51
N PRO A 49 -14.08 -3.05 18.46
CA PRO A 49 -14.72 -2.34 17.35
C PRO A 49 -14.32 -0.87 17.23
N ASP A 50 -13.93 -0.24 18.34
CA ASP A 50 -13.53 1.18 18.38
C ASP A 50 -12.09 1.41 17.87
N GLU A 51 -11.36 0.35 17.55
CA GLU A 51 -9.95 0.42 17.13
C GLU A 51 -9.77 0.51 15.60
N GLU A 52 -10.86 0.67 14.87
CA GLU A 52 -10.90 1.01 13.43
C GLU A 52 -10.06 0.06 12.54
N LEU A 53 -10.11 -1.27 12.83
CA LEU A 53 -9.40 -2.25 12.01
C LEU A 53 -10.00 -2.29 10.59
N THR A 54 -9.15 -2.06 9.59
CA THR A 54 -9.48 -2.17 8.16
C THR A 54 -8.40 -2.94 7.41
N CYS A 55 -8.77 -3.55 6.30
CA CYS A 55 -7.85 -4.14 5.35
C CYS A 55 -8.25 -3.70 3.95
N VAL A 56 -7.28 -3.27 3.16
CA VAL A 56 -7.40 -3.04 1.73
C VAL A 56 -6.54 -4.06 1.00
N VAL A 57 -7.10 -4.73 -0.01
CA VAL A 57 -6.33 -5.62 -0.89
C VAL A 57 -6.23 -5.04 -2.29
N GLY A 58 -5.02 -5.03 -2.83
CA GLY A 58 -4.69 -4.66 -4.20
C GLY A 58 -4.18 -5.88 -4.98
N ILE A 59 -4.46 -5.93 -6.27
CA ILE A 59 -4.11 -7.03 -7.18
C ILE A 59 -3.20 -6.48 -8.27
N GLY A 60 -2.05 -7.09 -8.46
CA GLY A 60 -1.05 -6.71 -9.45
C GLY A 60 -1.43 -7.13 -10.88
N ALA A 61 -0.88 -6.44 -11.86
CA ALA A 61 -1.17 -6.66 -13.28
C ALA A 61 -0.92 -8.10 -13.75
N ALA A 62 0.14 -8.74 -13.26
CA ALA A 62 0.47 -10.12 -13.65
C ALA A 62 -0.46 -11.16 -13.02
N ALA A 63 -1.03 -10.85 -11.85
CA ALA A 63 -1.95 -11.74 -11.14
C ALA A 63 -3.38 -11.64 -11.69
N TRP A 64 -3.79 -10.47 -12.17
CA TRP A 64 -5.16 -10.23 -12.61
C TRP A 64 -5.70 -11.29 -13.58
N PRO A 65 -5.04 -11.56 -14.73
CA PRO A 65 -5.52 -12.54 -15.70
C PRO A 65 -5.38 -14.00 -15.24
N ARG A 66 -4.67 -14.25 -14.14
CA ARG A 66 -4.58 -15.58 -13.52
C ARG A 66 -5.73 -15.82 -12.55
N LEU A 67 -6.24 -14.76 -11.94
CA LEU A 67 -7.28 -14.82 -10.94
C LEU A 67 -8.68 -14.63 -11.54
N PHE A 68 -8.84 -13.81 -12.56
CA PHE A 68 -10.13 -13.41 -13.08
C PHE A 68 -10.20 -13.52 -14.60
N ASP A 69 -11.35 -13.94 -15.10
CA ASP A 69 -11.70 -13.85 -16.53
C ASP A 69 -12.10 -12.41 -16.90
N GLY A 70 -11.96 -12.07 -18.17
CA GLY A 70 -12.26 -10.73 -18.69
C GLY A 70 -11.07 -9.78 -18.67
N PRO A 71 -11.26 -8.54 -19.15
CA PRO A 71 -10.20 -7.55 -19.25
C PRO A 71 -9.75 -7.07 -17.86
N PRO A 72 -8.46 -6.72 -17.70
CA PRO A 72 -8.00 -6.05 -16.50
C PRO A 72 -8.49 -4.59 -16.45
N PRO A 73 -8.43 -3.94 -15.27
CA PRO A 73 -8.64 -2.49 -15.18
C PRO A 73 -7.78 -1.74 -16.19
N ARG A 74 -8.37 -0.71 -16.80
CA ARG A 74 -7.84 -0.02 -17.99
C ARG A 74 -6.38 0.42 -17.87
N ASP A 75 -6.00 1.00 -16.72
CA ASP A 75 -4.68 1.58 -16.52
C ASP A 75 -3.79 0.67 -15.65
N LEU A 76 -4.20 -0.59 -15.39
CA LEU A 76 -3.41 -1.55 -14.63
C LEU A 76 -2.30 -2.15 -15.49
N HIS A 77 -1.06 -1.89 -15.11
CA HIS A 77 0.13 -2.42 -15.74
C HIS A 77 1.21 -2.75 -14.69
N PRO A 78 2.26 -3.52 -15.01
CA PRO A 78 3.39 -3.70 -14.10
C PRO A 78 4.03 -2.36 -13.74
N PHE A 79 4.47 -2.21 -12.48
CA PHE A 79 5.22 -1.02 -12.07
C PHE A 79 6.43 -0.82 -12.99
N ARG A 80 6.60 0.40 -13.51
CA ARG A 80 7.70 0.75 -14.40
C ARG A 80 8.87 1.25 -13.58
N PRO A 81 10.04 0.57 -13.61
CA PRO A 81 11.21 1.07 -12.90
C PRO A 81 11.67 2.41 -13.51
N LEU A 82 12.21 3.27 -12.66
CA LEU A 82 12.77 4.55 -13.09
C LEU A 82 14.27 4.54 -12.82
N ASP A 83 15.06 4.70 -13.87
CA ASP A 83 16.52 4.77 -13.80
C ASP A 83 16.94 6.21 -14.10
N GLY A 84 17.00 7.03 -13.04
CA GLY A 84 17.46 8.41 -13.13
C GLY A 84 18.98 8.55 -13.12
N PRO A 85 19.49 9.75 -13.32
CA PRO A 85 20.94 10.00 -13.39
C PRO A 85 21.65 9.77 -12.05
N ARG A 86 20.94 9.87 -10.93
CA ARG A 86 21.49 9.75 -9.57
C ARG A 86 20.78 8.70 -8.73
N HIS A 87 19.50 8.52 -8.93
CA HIS A 87 18.62 7.72 -8.09
C HIS A 87 17.80 6.75 -8.94
N ARG A 88 17.37 5.66 -8.34
CA ARG A 88 16.62 4.61 -9.01
C ARG A 88 15.40 4.20 -8.20
N ALA A 89 14.26 4.01 -8.87
CA ALA A 89 13.09 3.34 -8.34
C ALA A 89 12.97 1.94 -8.94
N PRO A 90 13.25 0.85 -8.21
CA PRO A 90 13.15 -0.50 -8.74
C PRO A 90 11.70 -0.95 -8.88
N ALA A 91 11.43 -1.87 -9.80
CA ALA A 91 10.23 -2.71 -9.78
C ALA A 91 10.54 -4.00 -9.02
N THR A 92 9.64 -4.42 -8.14
CA THR A 92 9.78 -5.65 -7.35
C THR A 92 8.59 -6.59 -7.58
N PRO A 93 8.77 -7.91 -7.42
CA PRO A 93 7.67 -8.85 -7.55
C PRO A 93 6.54 -8.56 -6.56
N GLY A 94 5.28 -8.66 -7.02
CA GLY A 94 4.10 -8.51 -6.18
C GLY A 94 2.84 -8.79 -6.98
N ASP A 95 2.08 -9.79 -6.56
CA ASP A 95 0.80 -10.18 -7.13
C ASP A 95 -0.37 -9.66 -6.28
N LEU A 96 -0.17 -9.63 -4.96
CA LEU A 96 -1.16 -9.16 -3.97
C LEU A 96 -0.49 -8.17 -3.03
N LEU A 97 -1.21 -7.09 -2.71
CA LEU A 97 -0.88 -6.15 -1.64
C LEU A 97 -1.98 -6.23 -0.59
N PHE A 98 -1.63 -6.39 0.69
CA PHE A 98 -2.54 -6.18 1.79
C PHE A 98 -2.07 -5.00 2.63
N HIS A 99 -2.92 -3.99 2.77
CA HIS A 99 -2.72 -2.85 3.65
C HIS A 99 -3.67 -2.97 4.83
N VAL A 100 -3.19 -3.52 5.93
CA VAL A 100 -3.93 -3.73 7.19
C VAL A 100 -3.66 -2.56 8.13
N ARG A 101 -4.71 -1.92 8.65
CA ARG A 101 -4.59 -0.70 9.47
C ARG A 101 -5.50 -0.76 10.69
N ALA A 102 -5.02 -0.22 11.81
CA ALA A 102 -5.79 -0.06 13.04
C ALA A 102 -5.21 1.01 13.95
N ARG A 103 -5.89 1.33 15.03
CA ARG A 103 -5.30 2.10 16.14
C ARG A 103 -4.35 1.27 16.98
N ARG A 104 -4.43 -0.08 16.91
CA ARG A 104 -3.63 -1.03 17.68
C ARG A 104 -2.86 -1.98 16.78
N THR A 105 -1.58 -2.15 17.08
CA THR A 105 -0.65 -3.03 16.33
C THR A 105 -1.05 -4.50 16.41
N ASP A 106 -1.55 -4.97 17.58
CA ASP A 106 -1.94 -6.37 17.77
C ASP A 106 -3.10 -6.80 16.85
N LEU A 107 -4.03 -5.89 16.53
CA LEU A 107 -5.10 -6.16 15.57
C LEU A 107 -4.57 -6.28 14.14
N CYS A 108 -3.64 -5.39 13.76
CA CYS A 108 -2.97 -5.50 12.46
C CYS A 108 -2.20 -6.81 12.35
N PHE A 109 -1.44 -7.17 13.39
CA PHE A 109 -0.68 -8.42 13.44
C PHE A 109 -1.58 -9.65 13.33
N GLU A 110 -2.66 -9.71 14.14
CA GLU A 110 -3.56 -10.87 14.14
C GLU A 110 -4.25 -11.05 12.79
N LEU A 111 -4.79 -9.96 12.20
CA LEU A 111 -5.40 -10.06 10.89
C LEU A 111 -4.40 -10.49 9.81
N SER A 112 -3.20 -9.92 9.80
CA SER A 112 -2.13 -10.28 8.86
C SER A 112 -1.73 -11.75 9.00
N ARG A 113 -1.58 -12.24 10.23
CA ARG A 113 -1.29 -13.65 10.53
C ARG A 113 -2.36 -14.57 9.96
N LEU A 114 -3.63 -14.22 10.16
CA LEU A 114 -4.76 -15.03 9.66
C LEU A 114 -4.85 -14.98 8.12
N ILE A 115 -4.56 -13.84 7.48
CA ILE A 115 -4.48 -13.74 6.02
C ILE A 115 -3.41 -14.70 5.48
N VAL A 116 -2.21 -14.64 6.03
CA VAL A 116 -1.09 -15.51 5.62
C VAL A 116 -1.41 -16.99 5.86
N GLU A 117 -2.03 -17.34 7.00
CA GLU A 117 -2.49 -18.68 7.29
C GLU A 117 -3.54 -19.17 6.27
N ARG A 118 -4.49 -18.30 5.89
CA ARG A 118 -5.53 -18.62 4.90
C ARG A 118 -4.97 -18.83 3.49
N LEU A 119 -3.96 -18.04 3.12
CA LEU A 119 -3.25 -18.20 1.84
C LEU A 119 -2.39 -19.48 1.81
N GLY A 120 -1.79 -19.85 2.95
CA GLY A 120 -0.95 -21.03 3.07
C GLY A 120 0.13 -21.13 1.97
N ALA A 121 0.25 -22.28 1.33
CA ALA A 121 1.20 -22.51 0.23
C ALA A 121 0.78 -21.88 -1.11
N ALA A 122 -0.43 -21.31 -1.21
CA ALA A 122 -0.93 -20.69 -2.43
C ALA A 122 -0.30 -19.34 -2.75
N ALA A 123 0.31 -18.69 -1.75
CA ALA A 123 1.06 -17.45 -1.95
C ALA A 123 2.27 -17.39 -1.01
N THR A 124 3.29 -16.64 -1.43
CA THR A 124 4.50 -16.40 -0.65
C THR A 124 4.62 -14.91 -0.37
N VAL A 125 4.74 -14.52 0.90
CA VAL A 125 5.03 -13.13 1.29
C VAL A 125 6.46 -12.80 0.87
N VAL A 126 6.63 -11.75 0.07
CA VAL A 126 7.92 -11.29 -0.47
C VAL A 126 8.39 -9.98 0.15
N ASP A 127 7.47 -9.18 0.71
CA ASP A 127 7.79 -8.01 1.53
C ASP A 127 6.77 -7.88 2.66
N GLU A 128 7.28 -7.58 3.87
CA GLU A 128 6.49 -7.36 5.06
C GLU A 128 7.05 -6.14 5.81
N VAL A 129 6.18 -5.15 6.07
CA VAL A 129 6.57 -3.95 6.81
C VAL A 129 5.53 -3.65 7.88
N HIS A 130 6.01 -3.47 9.11
CA HIS A 130 5.22 -3.00 10.23
C HIS A 130 5.45 -1.51 10.44
N GLY A 131 4.45 -0.71 10.05
CA GLY A 131 4.46 0.73 10.18
C GLY A 131 3.83 1.20 11.48
N PHE A 132 4.28 2.35 11.96
CA PHE A 132 3.75 2.98 13.16
C PHE A 132 3.62 4.49 12.98
N ARG A 133 2.67 5.10 13.67
CA ARG A 133 2.57 6.55 13.75
C ARG A 133 3.67 7.11 14.64
N TYR A 134 4.50 7.98 14.07
CA TYR A 134 5.61 8.61 14.76
C TYR A 134 5.25 10.05 15.15
N PHE A 135 5.39 10.38 16.43
CA PHE A 135 5.04 11.69 17.03
C PHE A 135 3.74 12.30 16.46
N GLU A 136 3.72 13.57 16.09
CA GLU A 136 2.56 14.30 15.56
C GLU A 136 2.32 14.01 14.07
N ALA A 137 2.33 12.74 13.66
CA ALA A 137 2.27 12.27 12.26
C ALA A 137 3.45 12.77 11.42
N ARG A 138 4.66 12.72 11.99
CA ARG A 138 5.91 12.99 11.29
C ARG A 138 6.48 11.71 10.72
N ASP A 139 7.31 11.87 9.69
CA ASP A 139 8.24 10.83 9.25
C ASP A 139 9.52 10.79 10.13
N LEU A 140 10.43 9.86 9.86
CA LEU A 140 11.71 9.78 10.58
C LEU A 140 12.71 10.89 10.20
N LEU A 141 12.45 11.62 9.12
CA LEU A 141 13.21 12.82 8.75
C LEU A 141 12.76 14.05 9.56
N GLY A 142 11.64 13.92 10.27
CA GLY A 142 11.12 14.91 11.22
C GLY A 142 10.09 15.88 10.63
N PHE A 143 9.57 15.62 9.43
CA PHE A 143 8.54 16.44 8.78
C PHE A 143 7.16 15.81 8.91
N VAL A 144 6.11 16.64 8.94
CA VAL A 144 4.71 16.15 8.98
C VAL A 144 4.38 15.53 7.63
N ASP A 145 3.92 14.29 7.65
CA ASP A 145 3.50 13.56 6.45
C ASP A 145 1.98 13.67 6.23
N GLY A 146 1.57 13.59 4.96
CA GLY A 146 0.16 13.59 4.57
C GLY A 146 -0.58 14.92 4.72
N SER A 147 0.11 16.05 4.95
CA SER A 147 -0.52 17.37 5.08
C SER A 147 -1.30 17.81 3.84
N GLU A 148 -0.87 17.38 2.64
CA GLU A 148 -1.51 17.70 1.36
C GLU A 148 -2.53 16.63 0.91
N SER A 149 -2.72 15.54 1.65
CA SER A 149 -3.72 14.53 1.31
C SER A 149 -5.13 15.11 1.38
N PRO A 150 -5.95 14.99 0.33
CA PRO A 150 -7.33 15.46 0.33
C PRO A 150 -8.17 14.71 1.37
N ARG A 151 -9.30 15.29 1.78
CA ARG A 151 -10.20 14.71 2.78
C ARG A 151 -11.65 14.71 2.31
N GLY A 152 -12.49 13.86 2.90
CA GLY A 152 -13.92 13.80 2.59
C GLY A 152 -14.20 13.52 1.12
N THR A 153 -15.08 14.31 0.50
CA THR A 153 -15.48 14.14 -0.90
C THR A 153 -14.31 14.30 -1.86
N ALA A 154 -13.42 15.26 -1.63
CA ALA A 154 -12.25 15.48 -2.47
C ALA A 154 -11.28 14.27 -2.44
N ALA A 155 -11.17 13.57 -1.31
CA ALA A 155 -10.39 12.32 -1.24
C ALA A 155 -11.05 11.22 -2.09
N ALA A 156 -12.37 11.06 -2.00
CA ALA A 156 -13.10 10.07 -2.79
C ALA A 156 -12.97 10.35 -4.30
N GLU A 157 -13.07 11.61 -4.72
CA GLU A 157 -12.88 12.03 -6.11
C GLU A 157 -11.47 11.80 -6.62
N ALA A 158 -10.47 11.95 -5.76
CA ALA A 158 -9.05 11.76 -6.11
C ALA A 158 -8.68 10.27 -6.26
N VAL A 159 -9.35 9.35 -5.56
CA VAL A 159 -8.90 7.94 -5.49
C VAL A 159 -9.80 6.94 -6.19
N PHE A 160 -11.13 7.17 -6.28
CA PHE A 160 -12.02 6.17 -6.83
C PHE A 160 -12.26 6.33 -8.32
N VAL A 161 -12.10 5.22 -9.04
CA VAL A 161 -12.47 5.09 -10.45
C VAL A 161 -13.96 5.37 -10.64
N GLY A 162 -14.30 6.17 -11.64
CA GLY A 162 -15.64 6.58 -11.99
C GLY A 162 -16.14 5.98 -13.30
N ASP A 163 -16.77 6.82 -14.12
CA ASP A 163 -17.37 6.43 -15.40
C ASP A 163 -16.34 6.18 -16.51
N GLU A 164 -15.10 6.63 -16.34
CA GLU A 164 -14.00 6.40 -17.27
C GLU A 164 -13.65 4.94 -17.43
N ASP A 165 -13.91 4.12 -16.39
CA ASP A 165 -13.78 2.67 -16.40
C ASP A 165 -14.95 2.07 -15.60
N ALA A 166 -16.14 2.07 -16.21
CA ALA A 166 -17.41 1.81 -15.53
C ALA A 166 -17.50 0.40 -14.90
N GLU A 167 -16.79 -0.58 -15.47
CA GLU A 167 -16.73 -1.97 -14.94
C GLU A 167 -16.00 -2.02 -13.61
N PHE A 168 -15.00 -1.14 -13.43
CA PHE A 168 -14.15 -1.06 -12.24
C PHE A 168 -14.47 0.14 -11.35
N ARG A 169 -15.65 0.76 -11.52
CA ARG A 169 -16.10 1.87 -10.68
C ARG A 169 -15.99 1.57 -9.21
N GLY A 170 -15.54 2.55 -8.43
CA GLY A 170 -15.31 2.41 -6.99
C GLY A 170 -14.03 1.66 -6.62
N GLY A 171 -13.28 1.18 -7.61
CA GLY A 171 -11.91 0.71 -7.43
C GLY A 171 -10.93 1.87 -7.30
N SER A 172 -9.65 1.56 -7.05
CA SER A 172 -8.57 2.55 -6.91
C SER A 172 -7.25 1.95 -7.39
N TYR A 173 -6.36 2.75 -7.92
CA TYR A 173 -4.97 2.33 -8.15
C TYR A 173 -4.14 2.67 -6.92
N VAL A 174 -3.14 1.85 -6.63
CA VAL A 174 -2.22 2.08 -5.52
C VAL A 174 -0.79 1.77 -5.94
N ILE A 175 0.10 2.71 -5.68
CA ILE A 175 1.54 2.52 -5.83
C ILE A 175 2.15 2.45 -4.44
N VAL A 176 3.05 1.48 -4.24
CA VAL A 176 3.79 1.30 -3.00
C VAL A 176 5.29 1.28 -3.25
N GLN A 177 6.04 1.89 -2.33
CA GLN A 177 7.50 1.85 -2.32
C GLN A 177 8.02 1.85 -0.87
N LYS A 178 9.02 1.01 -0.62
CA LYS A 178 9.76 1.01 0.65
C LYS A 178 11.02 1.87 0.47
N TYR A 179 11.15 2.91 1.27
CA TYR A 179 12.31 3.79 1.31
C TYR A 179 13.15 3.53 2.55
N LEU A 180 14.45 3.38 2.38
CA LEU A 180 15.42 3.33 3.49
C LEU A 180 16.11 4.68 3.61
N HIS A 181 16.18 5.21 4.84
CA HIS A 181 16.76 6.51 5.14
C HIS A 181 18.17 6.42 5.72
N ASP A 182 19.10 7.19 5.18
CA ASP A 182 20.38 7.50 5.83
C ASP A 182 20.15 8.63 6.84
N LEU A 183 19.71 8.25 8.04
CA LEU A 183 19.44 9.23 9.10
C LEU A 183 20.71 9.94 9.57
N ALA A 184 21.90 9.33 9.46
CA ALA A 184 23.16 9.96 9.86
C ALA A 184 23.51 11.09 8.89
N ALA A 185 23.44 10.83 7.59
CA ALA A 185 23.63 11.87 6.57
C ALA A 185 22.58 12.98 6.68
N TRP A 186 21.29 12.61 6.89
CA TRP A 186 20.22 13.59 7.10
C TRP A 186 20.42 14.49 8.31
N GLN A 187 20.82 13.92 9.45
CA GLN A 187 21.08 14.65 10.69
C GLN A 187 22.34 15.53 10.63
N SER A 188 23.24 15.29 9.67
CA SER A 188 24.40 16.15 9.45
C SER A 188 24.04 17.50 8.79
N LEU A 189 22.84 17.60 8.21
CA LEU A 189 22.34 18.85 7.63
C LEU A 189 21.84 19.79 8.73
N THR A 190 21.97 21.11 8.49
CA THR A 190 21.28 22.11 9.33
C THR A 190 19.75 22.02 9.10
N VAL A 191 18.97 22.57 10.05
CA VAL A 191 17.50 22.59 9.90
C VAL A 191 17.08 23.30 8.62
N GLU A 192 17.71 24.41 8.29
CA GLU A 192 17.45 25.18 7.07
C GLU A 192 17.76 24.38 5.79
N GLN A 193 18.80 23.56 5.82
CA GLN A 193 19.11 22.68 4.69
C GLN A 193 18.07 21.57 4.54
N GLN A 194 17.61 20.98 5.66
CA GLN A 194 16.53 20.01 5.67
C GLN A 194 15.21 20.62 5.17
N GLU A 195 14.85 21.81 5.64
CA GLU A 195 13.67 22.55 5.21
C GLU A 195 13.70 22.87 3.72
N ARG A 196 14.86 23.26 3.20
CA ARG A 196 15.06 23.51 1.76
C ARG A 196 14.96 22.22 0.93
N ALA A 197 15.42 21.07 1.44
CA ALA A 197 15.29 19.80 0.74
C ALA A 197 13.82 19.34 0.66
N VAL A 198 13.03 19.63 1.69
CA VAL A 198 11.60 19.27 1.71
C VAL A 198 10.74 20.33 1.03
N GLY A 199 11.05 21.64 1.19
CA GLY A 199 10.24 22.77 0.71
C GLY A 199 9.23 23.27 1.74
N ARG A 200 9.39 22.89 3.03
CA ARG A 200 8.51 23.26 4.15
C ARG A 200 9.32 23.53 5.41
N THR A 201 8.78 24.35 6.30
CA THR A 201 9.37 24.53 7.64
C THR A 201 9.16 23.29 8.49
N LYS A 202 10.20 22.86 9.21
CA LYS A 202 10.19 21.63 10.01
C LYS A 202 9.29 21.73 11.24
N SER A 203 9.32 22.87 11.93
CA SER A 203 8.60 23.07 13.18
C SER A 203 7.10 23.35 12.97
N THR A 204 6.75 24.21 12.01
CA THR A 204 5.41 24.74 11.81
C THR A 204 4.67 24.12 10.62
N ASN A 205 5.37 23.29 9.81
CA ASN A 205 4.82 22.63 8.61
C ASN A 205 4.22 23.63 7.58
N VAL A 206 4.76 24.84 7.52
CA VAL A 206 4.36 25.85 6.55
C VAL A 206 5.17 25.67 5.27
N GLU A 207 4.50 25.60 4.13
CA GLU A 207 5.15 25.53 2.82
C GLU A 207 5.93 26.81 2.52
N MET A 208 7.10 26.66 1.92
CA MET A 208 7.91 27.81 1.51
C MET A 208 7.22 28.55 0.36
N PRO A 209 7.24 29.89 0.35
CA PRO A 209 6.81 30.69 -0.79
C PRO A 209 7.56 30.29 -2.07
N ASP A 210 6.88 30.33 -3.22
CA ASP A 210 7.41 29.84 -4.50
C ASP A 210 8.69 30.58 -4.96
N ASP A 211 8.85 31.84 -4.56
CA ASP A 211 10.03 32.65 -4.89
C ASP A 211 11.32 32.25 -4.16
N ILE A 212 11.18 31.47 -3.05
CA ILE A 212 12.33 30.98 -2.26
C ILE A 212 12.41 29.46 -2.15
N LYS A 213 11.32 28.76 -2.52
CA LYS A 213 11.27 27.28 -2.51
C LYS A 213 12.21 26.71 -3.56
N PRO A 214 13.19 25.84 -3.20
CA PRO A 214 14.07 25.25 -4.19
C PRO A 214 13.30 24.41 -5.22
N ALA A 215 13.67 24.51 -6.49
CA ALA A 215 13.05 23.74 -7.56
C ALA A 215 13.29 22.22 -7.44
N ASP A 216 14.35 21.80 -6.73
CA ASP A 216 14.68 20.41 -6.42
C ASP A 216 14.10 19.93 -5.07
N SER A 217 13.26 20.75 -4.41
CA SER A 217 12.62 20.36 -3.16
C SER A 217 11.51 19.32 -3.40
N HIS A 218 11.28 18.47 -2.40
CA HIS A 218 10.26 17.41 -2.46
C HIS A 218 8.86 17.97 -2.80
N VAL A 219 8.45 19.06 -2.17
CA VAL A 219 7.14 19.68 -2.43
C VAL A 219 7.04 20.20 -3.86
N ALA A 220 8.07 20.90 -4.36
CA ALA A 220 8.04 21.47 -5.71
C ALA A 220 7.87 20.39 -6.80
N LEU A 221 8.59 19.27 -6.67
CA LEU A 221 8.57 18.18 -7.65
C LEU A 221 7.32 17.28 -7.55
N ASN A 222 6.63 17.28 -6.40
CA ASN A 222 5.44 16.46 -6.17
C ASN A 222 4.11 17.24 -6.27
N THR A 223 4.15 18.53 -6.55
CA THR A 223 2.96 19.32 -6.89
C THR A 223 2.66 19.15 -8.37
N ILE A 224 1.65 18.34 -8.69
CA ILE A 224 1.25 18.05 -10.07
C ILE A 224 0.09 18.96 -10.45
N VAL A 225 0.31 19.81 -11.43
CA VAL A 225 -0.72 20.71 -11.99
C VAL A 225 -0.97 20.33 -13.44
N ASP A 226 -2.23 20.23 -13.81
CA ASP A 226 -2.65 19.97 -15.19
C ASP A 226 -2.67 21.25 -16.03
N ASP A 227 -2.84 21.09 -17.34
CA ASP A 227 -2.87 22.21 -18.31
C ASP A 227 -4.00 23.21 -18.04
N ASP A 228 -5.07 22.80 -17.34
CA ASP A 228 -6.19 23.66 -16.91
C ASP A 228 -5.91 24.40 -15.59
N GLY A 229 -4.74 24.19 -14.98
CA GLY A 229 -4.34 24.78 -13.71
C GLY A 229 -4.88 24.04 -12.48
N ALA A 230 -5.53 22.89 -12.64
CA ALA A 230 -6.01 22.09 -11.53
C ALA A 230 -4.89 21.25 -10.92
N GLU A 231 -4.72 21.33 -9.60
CA GLU A 231 -3.78 20.48 -8.87
C GLU A 231 -4.35 19.06 -8.72
N ARG A 232 -3.58 18.06 -9.15
CA ARG A 232 -3.91 16.64 -8.99
C ARG A 232 -3.37 16.11 -7.68
N LYS A 233 -4.24 15.48 -6.91
CA LYS A 233 -3.90 14.95 -5.58
C LYS A 233 -4.08 13.44 -5.51
N ILE A 234 -3.31 12.83 -4.63
CA ILE A 234 -3.42 11.43 -4.23
C ILE A 234 -3.69 11.34 -2.73
N VAL A 235 -4.28 10.25 -2.25
CA VAL A 235 -4.37 9.97 -0.82
C VAL A 235 -3.18 9.13 -0.41
N ARG A 236 -2.36 9.68 0.49
CA ARG A 236 -1.20 9.00 1.05
C ARG A 236 -1.47 8.59 2.49
N GLU A 237 -1.03 7.38 2.82
CA GLU A 237 -1.03 6.86 4.18
C GLU A 237 0.33 6.23 4.51
N ASN A 238 1.39 6.99 4.26
CA ASN A 238 2.75 6.57 4.54
C ASN A 238 2.92 6.24 6.02
N MET A 239 3.79 5.27 6.31
CA MET A 239 4.14 4.91 7.67
C MET A 239 5.65 4.82 7.84
N PRO A 240 6.21 5.45 8.87
CA PRO A 240 7.54 5.13 9.33
C PRO A 240 7.64 3.66 9.78
N PHE A 241 8.79 3.06 9.53
CA PHE A 241 9.14 1.74 10.03
C PHE A 241 10.62 1.69 10.42
N GLY A 242 11.03 0.68 11.18
CA GLY A 242 12.44 0.48 11.45
C GLY A 242 12.76 -0.71 12.35
N THR A 243 14.02 -1.16 12.25
CA THR A 243 14.60 -2.20 13.09
C THR A 243 15.85 -1.63 13.75
N ILE A 244 15.72 -1.19 15.00
CA ILE A 244 16.78 -0.46 15.73
C ILE A 244 18.08 -1.25 15.74
N GLY A 245 18.03 -2.55 16.07
CA GLY A 245 19.23 -3.39 16.18
C GLY A 245 19.95 -3.64 14.83
N ARG A 246 19.29 -3.37 13.71
CA ARG A 246 19.89 -3.46 12.35
C ARG A 246 20.27 -2.10 11.78
N GLY A 247 19.92 -0.99 12.44
CA GLY A 247 20.10 0.34 11.91
C GLY A 247 19.27 0.60 10.63
N GLU A 248 18.17 -0.16 10.43
CA GLU A 248 17.30 -0.04 9.30
C GLU A 248 16.12 0.87 9.66
N PHE A 249 16.00 2.00 8.97
CA PHE A 249 14.97 3.00 9.21
C PHE A 249 14.41 3.48 7.88
N GLY A 250 13.11 3.74 7.82
CA GLY A 250 12.53 4.15 6.57
C GLY A 250 11.09 4.62 6.63
N THR A 251 10.56 4.91 5.46
CA THR A 251 9.14 5.19 5.23
C THR A 251 8.60 4.22 4.18
N TYR A 252 7.48 3.58 4.50
CA TYR A 252 6.70 2.86 3.52
C TYR A 252 5.74 3.83 2.88
N PHE A 253 5.99 4.17 1.62
CA PHE A 253 5.12 5.00 0.81
C PHE A 253 3.95 4.15 0.29
N ILE A 254 2.74 4.67 0.44
CA ILE A 254 1.53 4.14 -0.18
C ILE A 254 0.68 5.30 -0.67
N GLY A 255 0.44 5.35 -1.97
CA GLY A 255 -0.34 6.39 -2.64
C GLY A 255 -1.51 5.80 -3.41
N TYR A 256 -2.73 6.16 -3.01
CA TYR A 256 -3.97 5.80 -3.71
C TYR A 256 -4.39 6.91 -4.65
N ALA A 257 -4.76 6.54 -5.86
CA ALA A 257 -5.23 7.47 -6.88
C ALA A 257 -6.28 6.84 -7.80
N ARG A 258 -7.09 7.66 -8.43
CA ARG A 258 -8.08 7.28 -9.44
C ARG A 258 -7.45 6.71 -10.71
N THR A 259 -6.23 7.16 -11.03
CA THR A 259 -5.38 6.66 -12.11
C THR A 259 -3.93 6.59 -11.60
N PRO A 260 -3.09 5.64 -12.05
CA PRO A 260 -1.69 5.58 -11.64
C PRO A 260 -0.86 6.77 -12.15
N GLU A 261 -1.29 7.43 -13.23
CA GLU A 261 -0.59 8.51 -13.92
C GLU A 261 -0.09 9.62 -12.97
N VAL A 262 -0.95 10.07 -12.04
CA VAL A 262 -0.60 11.15 -11.11
C VAL A 262 0.60 10.78 -10.25
N THR A 263 0.57 9.58 -9.66
CA THR A 263 1.68 9.08 -8.84
C THR A 263 2.91 8.80 -9.69
N GLU A 264 2.74 8.26 -10.90
CA GLU A 264 3.84 8.03 -11.84
C GLU A 264 4.53 9.33 -12.27
N ARG A 265 3.77 10.43 -12.49
CA ARG A 265 4.33 11.77 -12.75
C ARG A 265 5.13 12.28 -11.55
N MET A 266 4.60 12.15 -10.32
CA MET A 266 5.33 12.50 -9.10
C MET A 266 6.66 11.74 -9.03
N LEU A 267 6.65 10.41 -9.24
CA LEU A 267 7.85 9.59 -9.22
C LEU A 267 8.82 9.96 -10.36
N ALA A 268 8.32 10.22 -11.57
CA ALA A 268 9.16 10.67 -12.68
C ALA A 268 9.86 11.98 -12.35
N ASN A 269 9.15 12.96 -11.79
CA ASN A 269 9.76 14.23 -11.36
C ASN A 269 10.82 14.02 -10.27
N MET A 270 10.56 13.13 -9.30
CA MET A 270 11.52 12.83 -8.23
C MET A 270 12.80 12.18 -8.77
N PHE A 271 12.67 11.11 -9.57
CA PHE A 271 13.79 10.26 -9.96
C PHE A 271 14.49 10.71 -11.25
N LEU A 272 13.76 11.21 -12.24
CA LEU A 272 14.30 11.68 -13.53
C LEU A 272 14.55 13.19 -13.52
N GLY A 273 13.74 13.92 -12.75
CA GLY A 273 13.79 15.37 -12.58
C GLY A 273 12.86 16.13 -13.50
N ASP A 274 12.41 17.29 -13.01
CA ASP A 274 11.68 18.29 -13.78
C ASP A 274 12.28 19.69 -13.52
N PRO A 275 12.97 20.31 -14.54
CA PRO A 275 13.36 19.71 -15.82
C PRO A 275 14.33 18.52 -15.66
N PRO A 276 14.56 17.71 -16.70
CA PRO A 276 15.41 16.52 -16.62
C PRO A 276 16.75 16.78 -15.92
N GLY A 277 17.06 15.96 -14.89
CA GLY A 277 18.26 16.10 -14.06
C GLY A 277 18.07 16.95 -12.78
N ASN A 278 16.97 17.70 -12.64
CA ASN A 278 16.58 18.40 -11.41
C ASN A 278 15.82 17.41 -10.50
N THR A 279 16.53 16.42 -9.95
CA THR A 279 15.97 15.33 -9.14
C THR A 279 15.67 15.76 -7.71
N ASP A 280 14.74 15.07 -7.07
CA ASP A 280 14.30 15.36 -5.70
C ASP A 280 15.44 15.19 -4.70
N ARG A 281 15.73 16.26 -3.96
CA ARG A 281 16.79 16.33 -2.97
C ARG A 281 16.65 15.34 -1.83
N ILE A 282 15.43 14.92 -1.51
CA ILE A 282 15.18 13.94 -0.45
C ILE A 282 15.78 12.56 -0.79
N LEU A 283 15.92 12.25 -2.09
CA LEU A 283 16.50 10.99 -2.55
C LEU A 283 18.00 10.86 -2.28
N ASP A 284 18.69 11.94 -1.97
CA ASP A 284 20.08 11.88 -1.50
C ASP A 284 20.19 11.19 -0.13
N PHE A 285 19.09 11.11 0.61
CA PHE A 285 18.99 10.55 1.96
C PHE A 285 18.00 9.39 2.08
N SER A 286 17.29 9.08 1.00
CA SER A 286 16.20 8.09 0.98
C SER A 286 16.29 7.24 -0.27
N THR A 287 16.56 5.94 -0.10
CA THR A 287 16.72 4.99 -1.21
C THR A 287 15.49 4.13 -1.36
N ALA A 288 14.84 4.15 -2.53
CA ALA A 288 13.76 3.22 -2.85
C ALA A 288 14.32 1.82 -3.06
N VAL A 289 13.80 0.84 -2.33
CA VAL A 289 14.24 -0.58 -2.41
C VAL A 289 13.17 -1.51 -2.95
N THR A 290 11.91 -1.07 -3.00
CA THR A 290 10.80 -1.78 -3.65
C THR A 290 10.00 -0.83 -4.54
N GLY A 291 9.17 -1.39 -5.42
CA GLY A 291 8.21 -0.64 -6.23
C GLY A 291 7.16 -1.58 -6.80
N GLY A 292 5.88 -1.28 -6.57
CA GLY A 292 4.74 -2.06 -7.04
C GLY A 292 3.55 -1.17 -7.36
N LEU A 293 2.80 -1.56 -8.41
CA LEU A 293 1.51 -0.99 -8.78
C LEU A 293 0.45 -2.07 -8.71
N PHE A 294 -0.65 -1.76 -8.01
CA PHE A 294 -1.78 -2.67 -7.84
C PHE A 294 -3.08 -1.94 -8.11
N PHE A 295 -4.10 -2.69 -8.48
CA PHE A 295 -5.48 -2.22 -8.51
C PHE A 295 -6.22 -2.74 -7.27
N VAL A 296 -6.93 -1.86 -6.59
CA VAL A 296 -7.80 -2.14 -5.46
C VAL A 296 -9.23 -2.23 -5.98
N PRO A 297 -9.80 -3.42 -6.15
CA PRO A 297 -11.17 -3.56 -6.63
C PRO A 297 -12.17 -3.02 -5.61
N SER A 298 -13.41 -2.75 -6.03
CA SER A 298 -14.49 -2.43 -5.08
C SER A 298 -14.77 -3.62 -4.16
N ALA A 299 -15.36 -3.37 -2.99
CA ALA A 299 -15.79 -4.44 -2.10
C ALA A 299 -16.83 -5.34 -2.76
N ASP A 300 -17.75 -4.75 -3.53
CA ASP A 300 -18.76 -5.51 -4.27
C ASP A 300 -18.14 -6.48 -5.29
N LEU A 301 -17.04 -6.08 -5.95
CA LEU A 301 -16.32 -6.95 -6.89
C LEU A 301 -15.60 -8.09 -6.16
N LEU A 302 -15.06 -7.84 -4.95
CA LEU A 302 -14.45 -8.90 -4.14
C LEU A 302 -15.48 -9.88 -3.57
N ASP A 303 -16.66 -9.40 -3.22
CA ASP A 303 -17.76 -10.24 -2.73
C ASP A 303 -18.36 -11.11 -3.84
N SER A 304 -18.24 -10.70 -5.10
CA SER A 304 -18.72 -11.41 -6.28
C SER A 304 -17.73 -11.27 -7.45
N PRO A 305 -16.54 -11.89 -7.36
CA PRO A 305 -15.49 -11.69 -8.35
C PRO A 305 -15.86 -12.33 -9.70
N PRO A 306 -15.31 -11.85 -10.82
CA PRO A 306 -15.44 -12.48 -12.12
C PRO A 306 -15.06 -13.96 -12.07
N ALA A 307 -15.59 -14.77 -13.00
CA ALA A 307 -15.28 -16.19 -13.05
C ALA A 307 -13.74 -16.43 -13.12
N PRO A 308 -13.23 -17.60 -12.71
CA PRO A 308 -11.85 -17.97 -12.97
C PRO A 308 -11.62 -18.10 -14.47
N PRO A 309 -10.38 -17.84 -14.97
CA PRO A 309 -10.05 -17.94 -16.38
C PRO A 309 -10.39 -19.32 -16.93
N THR A 310 -11.02 -19.35 -18.12
CA THR A 310 -11.31 -20.60 -18.81
C THR A 310 -10.01 -21.27 -19.25
N GLY A 311 -9.62 -22.37 -18.60
CA GLY A 311 -8.38 -23.11 -18.86
C GLY A 311 -7.51 -23.34 -17.62
N ALA A 312 -7.84 -22.77 -16.48
CA ALA A 312 -7.26 -23.16 -15.20
C ALA A 312 -7.75 -24.58 -14.86
N ALA A 313 -6.87 -25.59 -15.04
CA ALA A 313 -7.19 -26.96 -14.64
C ALA A 313 -7.55 -26.97 -13.16
N CYS A 314 -8.80 -27.39 -12.88
CA CYS A 314 -9.30 -27.64 -11.53
C CYS A 314 -8.38 -28.70 -10.89
N SER A 315 -7.36 -28.31 -10.15
CA SER A 315 -6.58 -29.23 -9.33
C SER A 315 -7.53 -29.67 -8.21
N ALA A 316 -7.86 -30.97 -8.21
CA ALA A 316 -8.85 -31.61 -7.38
C ALA A 316 -8.68 -31.19 -5.91
N ALA A 317 -9.80 -30.79 -5.30
CA ALA A 317 -9.94 -30.55 -3.88
C ALA A 317 -9.36 -31.71 -3.08
N VAL A 318 -8.39 -31.43 -2.22
CA VAL A 318 -7.93 -32.36 -1.19
C VAL A 318 -9.11 -32.57 -0.24
N PRO A 319 -9.58 -33.82 -0.02
CA PRO A 319 -10.69 -34.05 0.85
C PRO A 319 -10.35 -33.66 2.29
N ARG A 320 -11.14 -32.77 2.87
CA ARG A 320 -11.06 -32.41 4.30
C ARG A 320 -11.41 -33.63 5.13
N GLY A 321 -10.40 -34.36 5.60
CA GLY A 321 -10.52 -35.37 6.64
C GLY A 321 -10.67 -34.69 8.00
N GLY A 322 -11.85 -34.15 8.28
CA GLY A 322 -12.23 -33.64 9.60
C GLY A 322 -12.85 -34.77 10.44
N SER A 323 -12.04 -35.52 11.17
CA SER A 323 -12.53 -36.33 12.31
C SER A 323 -12.13 -35.64 13.60
N LEU A 324 -13.04 -34.94 14.22
CA LEU A 324 -12.94 -34.55 15.63
C LEU A 324 -13.10 -35.82 16.48
N GLY A 325 -12.00 -36.54 16.74
CA GLY A 325 -11.92 -37.65 17.66
C GLY A 325 -12.07 -37.18 19.10
N ILE A 326 -13.29 -37.03 19.60
CA ILE A 326 -13.56 -37.03 21.04
C ILE A 326 -13.59 -38.50 21.47
N GLY A 327 -12.39 -39.03 21.77
CA GLY A 327 -12.21 -40.38 22.34
C GLY A 327 -12.37 -40.35 23.83
N GLY A 328 -13.38 -41.05 24.35
CA GLY A 328 -13.72 -41.17 25.75
C GLY A 328 -12.60 -41.79 26.60
N MET A 329 -12.37 -41.21 27.76
CA MET A 329 -11.68 -41.85 28.88
C MET A 329 -12.57 -42.98 29.43
N LYS A 330 -12.15 -44.25 29.28
CA LYS A 330 -12.59 -45.36 30.13
C LYS A 330 -11.47 -45.69 31.06
N GLY A 331 -11.76 -45.62 32.38
CA GLY A 331 -10.85 -45.94 33.45
C GLY A 331 -10.45 -47.43 33.47
N ALA A 332 -9.25 -47.68 33.91
CA ALA A 332 -8.75 -48.98 34.29
C ALA A 332 -8.78 -49.13 35.84
N PRO A 333 -9.11 -50.31 36.40
CA PRO A 333 -9.13 -50.52 37.83
C PRO A 333 -7.70 -50.82 38.33
N ALA A 334 -7.43 -50.37 39.56
CA ALA A 334 -6.26 -50.73 40.32
C ALA A 334 -6.39 -52.17 40.88
N PRO A 335 -5.24 -52.84 41.19
CA PRO A 335 -5.05 -53.34 42.52
C PRO A 335 -4.06 -52.54 43.35
#